data_b6d2059d20c67cadf0751196aa75f561
#
_entry.id   b6d2059d20c67cadf0751196aa75f561
#
_cell.length_a   1.000
_cell.length_b   1.000
_cell.length_c   1.000
_cell.angle_alpha   90.00
_cell.angle_beta   90.00
_cell.angle_gamma   90.00
#
_symmetry.space_group_name_H-M   'P 1'
#
loop_
_entity.id
_entity.type
_entity.pdbx_description
1 polymer ?
#
loop_
_entity_poly.entity_id
_entity_poly.type
_entity_poly.pdbx_seq_one_letter_code
_entity_poly.pdbx_strand_id
1 'polypeptide(L)'
;EPCYFHKKPSLTERAGNGLYASDSFEGSRLELQWQWSGNHEDRFYSLDARAGFLRLYSLNPSGRKPVSLWNCANILTQKLLCPNFRMDVRMEYGSLEREEQAGIVVTGNGCAWLGIVRKEEGDELVYVQETEEAGEMRETVTERTRLTDENGHIWFRAEIRETDPVTAVFSY
;
A
#
# COMPACT_ATOMS: atom_id res chain seq x y z
N GLU A 1 19.40 -31.81 18.41
CA GLU A 1 20.26 -30.65 18.62
C GLU A 1 20.06 -29.63 17.50
N PRO A 2 19.97 -28.34 17.81
CA PRO A 2 19.84 -27.35 16.77
C PRO A 2 21.12 -27.33 15.91
N CYS A 3 20.96 -27.40 14.60
CA CYS A 3 22.07 -27.32 13.67
C CYS A 3 22.44 -25.85 13.44
N TYR A 4 23.60 -25.44 13.92
CA TYR A 4 24.10 -24.06 13.82
C TYR A 4 24.82 -23.75 12.50
N PHE A 5 25.11 -24.76 11.69
CA PHE A 5 25.83 -24.59 10.44
C PHE A 5 25.16 -25.41 9.34
N HIS A 6 24.83 -24.73 8.25
CA HIS A 6 24.31 -25.35 7.06
C HIS A 6 25.26 -25.09 5.88
N LYS A 7 25.51 -26.11 5.07
CA LYS A 7 26.23 -25.93 3.82
C LYS A 7 25.37 -25.10 2.88
N LYS A 8 25.89 -23.97 2.41
CA LYS A 8 25.21 -23.15 1.40
C LYS A 8 24.94 -24.03 0.16
N PRO A 9 23.67 -24.09 -0.33
CA PRO A 9 23.37 -24.80 -1.57
C PRO A 9 24.21 -24.23 -2.72
N SER A 10 24.71 -25.09 -3.60
CA SER A 10 25.31 -24.63 -4.86
C SER A 10 24.19 -24.18 -5.78
N LEU A 11 23.89 -22.90 -5.75
CA LEU A 11 22.97 -22.31 -6.70
C LEU A 11 23.77 -21.91 -7.93
N THR A 12 23.36 -22.36 -9.11
CA THR A 12 23.76 -21.73 -10.37
C THR A 12 23.30 -20.28 -10.30
N GLU A 13 24.22 -19.34 -10.50
CA GLU A 13 23.87 -17.92 -10.61
C GLU A 13 22.85 -17.79 -11.75
N ARG A 14 21.58 -17.73 -11.41
CA ARG A 14 20.61 -17.13 -12.30
C ARG A 14 20.87 -15.64 -12.19
N ALA A 15 21.06 -14.97 -13.32
CA ALA A 15 20.96 -13.52 -13.38
C ALA A 15 19.60 -13.16 -12.74
N GLY A 16 19.63 -12.81 -11.46
CA GLY A 16 18.44 -12.48 -10.73
C GLY A 16 17.91 -11.18 -11.33
N ASN A 17 16.68 -11.21 -11.82
CA ASN A 17 15.90 -9.99 -11.84
C ASN A 17 15.99 -9.46 -10.41
N GLY A 18 16.41 -8.21 -10.25
CA GLY A 18 16.60 -7.62 -8.93
C GLY A 18 15.35 -7.85 -8.07
N LEU A 19 15.53 -7.92 -6.76
CA LEU A 19 14.46 -8.12 -5.78
C LEU A 19 13.38 -7.00 -5.81
N TYR A 20 13.60 -5.99 -6.63
CA TYR A 20 12.73 -4.83 -6.84
C TYR A 20 12.25 -4.83 -8.27
N ALA A 21 10.97 -4.98 -8.46
CA ALA A 21 10.36 -4.92 -9.77
C ALA A 21 9.20 -3.92 -9.74
N SER A 22 9.22 -2.99 -10.69
CA SER A 22 8.00 -2.30 -11.10
C SER A 22 7.07 -3.33 -11.72
N ASP A 23 5.77 -3.15 -11.53
CA ASP A 23 4.75 -3.98 -12.13
C ASP A 23 3.83 -3.11 -12.98
N SER A 24 3.67 -3.46 -14.25
CA SER A 24 2.75 -2.81 -15.19
C SER A 24 1.37 -3.47 -15.20
N PHE A 25 1.20 -4.55 -14.43
CA PHE A 25 -0.05 -5.31 -14.31
C PHE A 25 -0.61 -5.81 -15.66
N GLU A 26 0.27 -6.16 -16.60
CA GLU A 26 -0.09 -6.74 -17.89
C GLU A 26 -0.32 -8.25 -17.83
N GLY A 27 0.13 -8.87 -16.73
CA GLY A 27 -0.03 -10.30 -16.50
C GLY A 27 -1.46 -10.69 -16.11
N SER A 28 -1.77 -11.98 -16.22
CA SER A 28 -3.06 -12.54 -15.76
C SER A 28 -3.08 -12.88 -14.27
N ARG A 29 -1.98 -12.70 -13.56
CA ARG A 29 -1.81 -12.96 -12.13
C ARG A 29 -0.86 -11.94 -11.52
N LEU A 30 -1.05 -11.65 -10.24
CA LEU A 30 -0.08 -10.88 -9.47
C LEU A 30 1.25 -11.63 -9.41
N GLU A 31 2.34 -10.91 -9.59
CA GLU A 31 3.70 -11.41 -9.48
C GLU A 31 4.04 -11.78 -8.03
N LEU A 32 5.09 -12.58 -7.83
CA LEU A 32 5.43 -13.17 -6.52
C LEU A 32 5.84 -12.17 -5.44
N GLN A 33 6.19 -10.94 -5.81
CA GLN A 33 6.50 -9.87 -4.86
C GLN A 33 5.28 -9.35 -4.10
N TRP A 34 4.07 -9.56 -4.64
CA TRP A 34 2.84 -9.07 -4.04
C TRP A 34 2.33 -9.98 -2.93
N GLN A 35 1.91 -9.37 -1.85
CA GLN A 35 1.36 -10.06 -0.67
C GLN A 35 0.14 -9.31 -0.14
N TRP A 36 -0.86 -10.04 0.29
CA TRP A 36 -2.02 -9.47 0.97
C TRP A 36 -1.76 -9.33 2.47
N SER A 37 -2.24 -8.24 3.07
CA SER A 37 -2.14 -8.02 4.51
C SER A 37 -3.01 -8.98 5.33
N GLY A 38 -4.07 -9.50 4.74
CA GLY A 38 -4.99 -10.45 5.35
C GLY A 38 -5.26 -11.67 4.47
N ASN A 39 -6.27 -12.44 4.83
CA ASN A 39 -6.68 -13.59 4.03
C ASN A 39 -7.20 -13.11 2.66
N HIS A 40 -6.59 -13.61 1.62
CA HIS A 40 -6.92 -13.28 0.25
C HIS A 40 -8.30 -13.81 -0.15
N GLU A 41 -9.05 -13.00 -0.89
CA GLU A 41 -10.27 -13.37 -1.60
C GLU A 41 -10.16 -12.85 -3.04
N ASP A 42 -10.61 -13.64 -4.02
CA ASP A 42 -10.53 -13.29 -5.45
C ASP A 42 -11.27 -11.98 -5.78
N ARG A 43 -12.28 -11.65 -5.00
CA ARG A 43 -13.06 -10.41 -5.15
C ARG A 43 -12.34 -9.13 -4.75
N PHE A 44 -11.12 -9.20 -4.18
CA PHE A 44 -10.39 -8.01 -3.75
C PHE A 44 -9.81 -7.22 -4.90
N TYR A 45 -9.58 -7.87 -6.05
CA TYR A 45 -8.93 -7.23 -7.17
C TYR A 45 -9.33 -7.81 -8.52
N SER A 46 -8.93 -7.13 -9.59
CA SER A 46 -8.98 -7.64 -10.95
C SER A 46 -7.81 -7.08 -11.75
N LEU A 47 -7.18 -7.94 -12.55
CA LEU A 47 -6.22 -7.58 -13.60
C LEU A 47 -6.89 -7.51 -14.98
N ASP A 48 -8.07 -8.11 -15.12
CA ASP A 48 -8.80 -8.18 -16.39
C ASP A 48 -9.78 -7.01 -16.58
N ALA A 49 -10.16 -6.32 -15.51
CA ALA A 49 -11.10 -5.20 -15.58
C ALA A 49 -10.60 -4.06 -16.48
N ARG A 50 -9.27 -3.89 -16.56
CA ARG A 50 -8.60 -2.97 -17.47
C ARG A 50 -7.16 -3.40 -17.69
N ALA A 51 -6.77 -3.65 -18.93
CA ALA A 51 -5.39 -4.05 -19.28
C ALA A 51 -4.36 -3.00 -18.82
N GLY A 52 -3.25 -3.47 -18.24
CA GLY A 52 -2.18 -2.63 -17.72
C GLY A 52 -2.51 -1.89 -16.41
N PHE A 53 -3.55 -2.31 -15.70
CA PHE A 53 -3.96 -1.76 -14.41
C PHE A 53 -4.36 -2.84 -13.44
N LEU A 54 -3.95 -2.65 -12.21
CA LEU A 54 -4.53 -3.36 -11.08
C LEU A 54 -5.76 -2.59 -10.59
N ARG A 55 -6.93 -3.22 -10.62
CA ARG A 55 -8.12 -2.71 -9.95
C ARG A 55 -8.23 -3.33 -8.57
N LEU A 56 -8.19 -2.50 -7.55
CA LEU A 56 -8.53 -2.88 -6.19
C LEU A 56 -9.98 -2.47 -5.90
N TYR A 57 -10.71 -3.33 -5.21
CA TYR A 57 -12.10 -3.05 -4.81
C TYR A 57 -12.14 -2.66 -3.35
N SER A 58 -12.84 -1.58 -3.04
CA SER A 58 -13.09 -1.16 -1.66
C SER A 58 -13.89 -2.23 -0.92
N LEU A 59 -13.49 -2.50 0.30
CA LEU A 59 -14.22 -3.38 1.20
C LEU A 59 -14.76 -2.55 2.35
N ASN A 60 -16.04 -2.75 2.66
CA ASN A 60 -16.58 -2.25 3.91
C ASN A 60 -16.11 -3.19 5.03
N PRO A 61 -15.19 -2.78 5.91
CA PRO A 61 -14.81 -3.58 7.06
C PRO A 61 -16.01 -3.67 7.99
N SER A 62 -16.77 -4.74 7.86
CA SER A 62 -18.02 -5.09 8.51
C SER A 62 -18.18 -4.48 9.91
N GLY A 63 -18.78 -3.30 9.99
CA GLY A 63 -19.41 -2.75 11.19
C GLY A 63 -18.50 -2.33 12.34
N ARG A 64 -17.18 -2.49 12.26
CA ARG A 64 -16.24 -2.06 13.30
C ARG A 64 -15.78 -0.63 13.05
N LYS A 65 -16.07 0.27 13.98
CA LYS A 65 -15.51 1.63 14.03
C LYS A 65 -14.60 1.74 15.26
N PRO A 66 -13.45 2.44 15.16
CA PRO A 66 -12.93 3.08 13.95
C PRO A 66 -12.41 2.06 12.94
N VAL A 67 -12.49 2.41 11.65
CA VAL A 67 -11.90 1.63 10.56
C VAL A 67 -10.42 1.95 10.55
N SER A 68 -9.62 1.00 11.03
CA SER A 68 -8.16 1.07 10.93
C SER A 68 -7.69 0.22 9.75
N LEU A 69 -6.64 0.63 9.08
CA LEU A 69 -5.99 -0.15 8.03
C LEU A 69 -5.54 -1.54 8.51
N TRP A 70 -5.23 -1.69 9.79
CA TRP A 70 -4.92 -3.00 10.39
C TRP A 70 -6.06 -4.02 10.30
N ASN A 71 -7.28 -3.54 10.15
CA ASN A 71 -8.47 -4.38 9.99
C ASN A 71 -8.86 -4.60 8.52
N CYS A 72 -8.11 -4.03 7.57
CA CYS A 72 -8.38 -4.15 6.15
C CYS A 72 -7.60 -5.32 5.54
N ALA A 73 -8.31 -6.33 5.06
CA ALA A 73 -7.71 -7.52 4.46
C ALA A 73 -7.23 -7.30 3.01
N ASN A 74 -7.75 -6.28 2.32
CA ASN A 74 -7.50 -6.00 0.92
C ASN A 74 -6.37 -4.99 0.66
N ILE A 75 -5.42 -4.88 1.57
CA ILE A 75 -4.20 -4.11 1.35
C ILE A 75 -3.18 -5.01 0.65
N LEU A 76 -2.76 -4.61 -0.54
CA LEU A 76 -1.74 -5.28 -1.30
C LEU A 76 -0.37 -4.66 -1.02
N THR A 77 0.59 -5.46 -0.62
CA THR A 77 1.88 -5.00 -0.12
C THR A 77 3.05 -5.66 -0.83
N GLN A 78 4.21 -5.00 -0.77
CA GLN A 78 5.53 -5.57 -1.04
C GLN A 78 6.42 -5.39 0.18
N LYS A 79 7.37 -6.30 0.38
CA LYS A 79 8.39 -6.16 1.42
C LYS A 79 9.38 -5.07 1.05
N LEU A 80 9.74 -4.24 2.02
CA LEU A 80 10.87 -3.33 1.91
C LEU A 80 12.15 -4.13 2.17
N LEU A 81 12.95 -4.35 1.13
CA LEU A 81 14.12 -5.23 1.18
C LEU A 81 15.44 -4.47 1.37
N CYS A 82 15.43 -3.16 1.32
CA CYS A 82 16.61 -2.32 1.53
C CYS A 82 16.27 -1.08 2.35
N PRO A 83 17.29 -0.50 2.99
CA PRO A 83 17.10 0.66 3.87
C PRO A 83 16.69 1.93 3.11
N ASN A 84 17.05 2.03 1.82
CA ASN A 84 16.64 3.14 0.95
C ASN A 84 15.77 2.61 -0.18
N PHE A 85 14.52 3.03 -0.20
CA PHE A 85 13.52 2.55 -1.15
C PHE A 85 12.65 3.71 -1.65
N ARG A 86 12.29 3.68 -2.91
CA ARG A 86 11.32 4.60 -3.50
C ARG A 86 10.24 3.82 -4.26
N MET A 87 9.01 4.17 -4.01
CA MET A 87 7.84 3.66 -4.70
C MET A 87 7.09 4.83 -5.34
N ASP A 88 6.81 4.73 -6.63
CA ASP A 88 5.94 5.63 -7.38
C ASP A 88 4.71 4.86 -7.84
N VAL A 89 3.53 5.37 -7.59
CA VAL A 89 2.24 4.75 -7.95
C VAL A 89 1.37 5.77 -8.65
N ARG A 90 0.91 5.45 -9.86
CA ARG A 90 -0.17 6.17 -10.50
C ARG A 90 -1.51 5.56 -10.07
N MET A 91 -2.37 6.35 -9.49
CA MET A 91 -3.69 5.92 -9.04
C MET A 91 -4.77 6.68 -9.80
N GLU A 92 -5.77 5.96 -10.30
CA GLU A 92 -7.02 6.51 -10.80
C GLU A 92 -8.08 6.37 -9.70
N TYR A 93 -8.68 7.50 -9.32
CA TYR A 93 -9.63 7.57 -8.21
C TYR A 93 -11.04 7.99 -8.63
N GLY A 94 -11.25 8.21 -9.93
CA GLY A 94 -12.55 8.66 -10.45
C GLY A 94 -13.73 7.74 -10.14
N SER A 95 -13.46 6.45 -9.88
CA SER A 95 -14.47 5.44 -9.55
C SER A 95 -14.74 5.27 -8.04
N LEU A 96 -14.09 6.04 -7.18
CA LEU A 96 -14.40 5.99 -5.75
C LEU A 96 -15.84 6.45 -5.50
N GLU A 97 -16.54 5.73 -4.65
CA GLU A 97 -17.84 6.10 -4.14
C GLU A 97 -17.70 6.92 -2.84
N ARG A 98 -18.82 7.50 -2.40
CA ARG A 98 -18.85 8.30 -1.16
C ARG A 98 -18.31 7.52 0.03
N GLU A 99 -17.44 8.15 0.82
CA GLU A 99 -16.73 7.61 1.98
C GLU A 99 -15.72 6.49 1.65
N GLU A 100 -15.51 6.17 0.38
CA GLU A 100 -14.41 5.31 0.00
C GLU A 100 -13.08 6.04 0.03
N GLN A 101 -12.04 5.27 0.27
CA GLN A 101 -10.68 5.78 0.33
C GLN A 101 -9.71 4.83 -0.36
N ALA A 102 -8.70 5.40 -1.01
CA ALA A 102 -7.63 4.66 -1.65
C ALA A 102 -6.32 5.45 -1.61
N GLY A 103 -5.20 4.77 -1.58
CA GLY A 103 -3.89 5.42 -1.53
C GLY A 103 -2.75 4.44 -1.39
N ILE A 104 -1.62 4.96 -0.92
CA ILE A 104 -0.42 4.18 -0.62
C ILE A 104 -0.15 4.18 0.88
N VAL A 105 0.41 3.10 1.37
CA VAL A 105 0.67 2.89 2.79
C VAL A 105 2.08 2.37 3.01
N VAL A 106 2.71 2.81 4.08
CA VAL A 106 3.94 2.23 4.62
C VAL A 106 3.62 1.71 6.01
N THR A 107 3.91 0.43 6.24
CA THR A 107 3.66 -0.25 7.50
C THR A 107 4.96 -0.77 8.11
N GLY A 108 5.04 -0.75 9.41
CA GLY A 108 6.16 -1.25 10.21
C GLY A 108 5.71 -1.40 11.66
N ASN A 109 6.44 -0.79 12.60
CA ASN A 109 5.99 -0.68 14.00
C ASN A 109 4.79 0.28 14.16
N GLY A 110 4.52 1.07 13.16
CA GLY A 110 3.35 1.92 12.97
C GLY A 110 2.91 1.86 11.54
N CYS A 111 1.90 2.62 11.21
CA CYS A 111 1.34 2.72 9.86
C CYS A 111 1.18 4.20 9.51
N ALA A 112 1.56 4.56 8.29
CA ALA A 112 1.25 5.86 7.73
C ALA A 112 0.79 5.69 6.29
N TRP A 113 -0.20 6.48 5.87
CA TRP A 113 -0.71 6.42 4.52
C TRP A 113 -1.05 7.80 3.96
N LEU A 114 -0.89 7.93 2.65
CA LEU A 114 -1.29 9.08 1.86
C LEU A 114 -2.31 8.61 0.83
N GLY A 115 -3.46 9.27 0.76
CA GLY A 115 -4.49 8.85 -0.17
C GLY A 115 -5.60 9.84 -0.35
N ILE A 116 -6.60 9.44 -1.11
CA ILE A 116 -7.80 10.21 -1.41
C ILE A 116 -8.98 9.60 -0.67
N VAL A 117 -9.77 10.47 -0.07
CA VAL A 117 -11.07 10.15 0.52
C VAL A 117 -12.13 10.89 -0.26
N ARG A 118 -13.11 10.19 -0.80
CA ARG A 118 -14.26 10.79 -1.45
C ARG A 118 -15.28 11.26 -0.43
N LYS A 119 -15.51 12.57 -0.39
CA LYS A 119 -16.54 13.18 0.45
C LYS A 119 -17.72 13.66 -0.38
N GLU A 120 -18.81 14.02 0.28
CA GLU A 120 -19.99 14.59 -0.38
C GLU A 120 -19.65 15.90 -1.12
N GLU A 121 -18.75 16.68 -0.55
CA GLU A 121 -18.32 18.00 -1.07
C GLU A 121 -17.17 17.92 -2.09
N GLY A 122 -16.64 16.72 -2.37
CA GLY A 122 -15.53 16.49 -3.30
C GLY A 122 -14.43 15.60 -2.70
N ASP A 123 -13.35 15.47 -3.42
CA ASP A 123 -12.23 14.62 -3.04
C ASP A 123 -11.25 15.36 -2.13
N GLU A 124 -10.83 14.68 -1.08
CA GLU A 124 -9.81 15.17 -0.15
C GLU A 124 -8.56 14.30 -0.22
N LEU A 125 -7.42 14.91 -0.40
CA LEU A 125 -6.13 14.28 -0.16
C LEU A 125 -5.86 14.33 1.35
N VAL A 126 -5.53 13.18 1.92
CA VAL A 126 -5.29 13.05 3.36
C VAL A 126 -3.96 12.34 3.62
N TYR A 127 -3.24 12.84 4.62
CA TYR A 127 -2.12 12.14 5.21
C TYR A 127 -2.47 11.73 6.64
N VAL A 128 -2.31 10.45 6.91
CA VAL A 128 -2.75 9.84 8.15
C VAL A 128 -1.62 9.00 8.75
N GLN A 129 -1.49 9.10 10.05
CA GLN A 129 -0.61 8.25 10.84
C GLN A 129 -1.43 7.45 11.83
N GLU A 130 -1.16 6.16 11.90
CA GLU A 130 -1.69 5.28 12.95
C GLU A 130 -0.57 4.91 13.91
N THR A 131 -0.80 5.12 15.18
CA THR A 131 0.11 4.77 16.27
C THR A 131 -0.62 3.95 17.32
N GLU A 132 0.10 3.05 17.95
CA GLU A 132 -0.42 2.32 19.10
C GLU A 132 -0.29 3.17 20.36
N GLU A 133 -1.41 3.47 21.01
CA GLU A 133 -1.48 4.13 22.29
C GLU A 133 -2.27 3.27 23.29
N ALA A 134 -1.63 2.88 24.38
CA ALA A 134 -2.26 2.06 25.44
C ALA A 134 -2.89 0.73 24.94
N GLY A 135 -2.29 0.11 23.91
CA GLY A 135 -2.79 -1.13 23.31
C GLY A 135 -3.92 -0.95 22.28
N GLU A 136 -4.24 0.28 21.93
CA GLU A 136 -5.21 0.61 20.89
C GLU A 136 -4.55 1.35 19.74
N MET A 137 -4.88 0.96 18.52
CA MET A 137 -4.45 1.70 17.33
C MET A 137 -5.27 2.97 17.18
N ARG A 138 -4.58 4.10 17.07
CA ARG A 138 -5.17 5.43 16.87
C ARG A 138 -4.72 6.03 15.56
N GLU A 139 -5.69 6.48 14.79
CA GLU A 139 -5.50 7.19 13.56
C GLU A 139 -5.50 8.70 13.82
N THR A 140 -4.44 9.37 13.34
CA THR A 140 -4.32 10.82 13.40
C THR A 140 -4.22 11.36 11.99
N VAL A 141 -5.21 12.13 11.56
CA VAL A 141 -5.14 12.89 10.29
C VAL A 141 -4.23 14.08 10.52
N THR A 142 -3.05 14.05 9.91
CA THR A 142 -2.04 15.10 10.08
C THR A 142 -2.22 16.23 9.07
N GLU A 143 -2.59 15.89 7.85
CA GLU A 143 -2.82 16.86 6.77
C GLU A 143 -4.08 16.51 5.98
N ARG A 144 -4.76 17.54 5.50
CA ARG A 144 -5.95 17.42 4.67
C ARG A 144 -6.00 18.57 3.68
N THR A 145 -6.12 18.24 2.39
CA THR A 145 -6.19 19.21 1.31
C THR A 145 -7.31 18.83 0.35
N ARG A 146 -8.19 19.75 0.02
CA ARG A 146 -9.22 19.54 -0.98
C ARG A 146 -8.58 19.49 -2.37
N LEU A 147 -8.89 18.46 -3.14
CA LEU A 147 -8.46 18.38 -4.54
C LEU A 147 -9.41 19.19 -5.41
N THR A 148 -8.82 20.02 -6.25
CA THR A 148 -9.54 20.82 -7.24
C THR A 148 -9.31 20.32 -8.67
N ASP A 149 -8.46 19.29 -8.81
CA ASP A 149 -8.11 18.72 -10.11
C ASP A 149 -9.16 17.65 -10.51
N GLU A 150 -9.77 17.87 -11.68
CA GLU A 150 -10.80 16.99 -12.25
C GLU A 150 -10.21 15.84 -13.07
N ASN A 151 -8.88 15.71 -13.15
CA ASN A 151 -8.22 14.70 -14.01
C ASN A 151 -8.51 13.25 -13.57
N GLY A 152 -9.00 13.03 -12.35
CA GLY A 152 -9.38 11.72 -11.82
C GLY A 152 -8.22 10.75 -11.63
N HIS A 153 -6.97 11.23 -11.70
CA HIS A 153 -5.77 10.46 -11.42
C HIS A 153 -4.73 11.29 -10.67
N ILE A 154 -3.86 10.62 -9.94
CA ILE A 154 -2.80 11.22 -9.14
C ILE A 154 -1.57 10.32 -9.13
N TRP A 155 -0.40 10.91 -8.97
CA TRP A 155 0.83 10.18 -8.68
C TRP A 155 1.14 10.28 -7.21
N PHE A 156 1.38 9.15 -6.58
CA PHE A 156 1.89 9.08 -5.22
C PHE A 156 3.32 8.58 -5.21
N ARG A 157 4.09 9.11 -4.29
CA ARG A 157 5.45 8.65 -4.00
C ARG A 157 5.60 8.40 -2.51
N ALA A 158 6.25 7.27 -2.18
CA ALA A 158 6.79 7.02 -0.85
C ALA A 158 8.29 6.77 -0.95
N GLU A 159 9.08 7.49 -0.17
CA GLU A 159 10.51 7.31 -0.03
C GLU A 159 10.82 6.86 1.39
N ILE A 160 11.47 5.70 1.52
CA ILE A 160 12.01 5.21 2.79
C ILE A 160 13.49 5.58 2.81
N ARG A 161 13.93 6.23 3.86
CA ARG A 161 15.31 6.67 4.02
C ARG A 161 15.92 6.05 5.27
N GLU A 162 17.14 5.53 5.11
CA GLU A 162 17.96 5.05 6.21
C GLU A 162 18.48 6.25 7.00
N THR A 163 17.67 6.67 7.95
CA THR A 163 17.99 7.69 8.94
C THR A 163 17.84 7.07 10.33
N ASP A 164 18.31 7.73 11.35
CA ASP A 164 18.08 7.30 12.74
C ASP A 164 17.12 8.28 13.44
N PRO A 165 15.85 7.91 13.63
CA PRO A 165 15.16 6.69 13.19
C PRO A 165 14.91 6.63 11.67
N VAL A 166 14.63 5.44 11.12
CA VAL A 166 14.20 5.26 9.73
C VAL A 166 12.93 6.06 9.48
N THR A 167 12.91 6.82 8.39
CA THR A 167 11.80 7.71 8.04
C THR A 167 11.15 7.34 6.71
N ALA A 168 9.84 7.53 6.64
CA ALA A 168 9.08 7.49 5.40
C ALA A 168 8.62 8.91 5.03
N VAL A 169 8.85 9.31 3.78
CA VAL A 169 8.42 10.60 3.24
C VAL A 169 7.43 10.34 2.11
N PHE A 170 6.26 10.94 2.21
CA PHE A 170 5.24 10.86 1.19
C PHE A 170 5.19 12.16 0.39
N SER A 171 4.85 12.06 -0.91
CA SER A 171 4.58 13.19 -1.80
C SER A 171 3.60 12.81 -2.92
N TYR A 172 3.05 13.79 -3.58
CA TYR A 172 2.09 13.64 -4.69
C TYR A 172 2.32 14.71 -5.75
#